data_012dc63efb4ed34cc3845df26deb1778
#
_entry.id   012dc63efb4ed34cc3845df26deb1778
#
_cell.length_a   1.000
_cell.length_b   1.000
_cell.length_c   1.000
_cell.angle_alpha   90.00
_cell.angle_beta   90.00
_cell.angle_gamma   90.00
#
_symmetry.space_group_name_H-M   'P 1'
#
loop_
_entity.id
_entity.type
_entity.pdbx_description
1 polymer ?
#
loop_
_entity_poly.entity_id
_entity_poly.type
_entity_poly.pdbx_seq_one_letter_code
_entity_poly.pdbx_strand_id
1 'polypeptide(L)'
;MKKLPFILGILLLTALFFPACEVENCPPNTISYLKFTFANQQGKAVKIIDTTTVIGMIYTDVTVYDTLDDGTIKEKIVYDSLIHDTIINRETGAESFKVPLSYSNETHFILAYLHARPDTIHISHRNVPYFMNLDCGTMMFYEIQQATSTRHQLDSLQIINSNIDNNEKENIKIYFTVTDTE
;
A
#
# COMPACT_ATOMS: atom_id res chain seq x y z
N MET A 1 -38.66 -32.69 -43.69
CA MET A 1 -38.60 -32.27 -42.30
C MET A 1 -37.98 -33.30 -41.31
N LYS A 2 -37.26 -34.34 -41.76
CA LYS A 2 -36.63 -35.38 -40.90
C LYS A 2 -35.23 -35.02 -40.36
N LYS A 3 -34.60 -33.91 -40.76
CA LYS A 3 -33.24 -33.53 -40.36
C LYS A 3 -33.19 -32.59 -39.14
N LEU A 4 -34.33 -32.01 -38.74
CA LEU A 4 -34.44 -31.09 -37.62
C LEU A 4 -34.00 -31.70 -36.25
N PRO A 5 -34.45 -32.93 -35.90
CA PRO A 5 -34.03 -33.52 -34.61
C PRO A 5 -32.54 -33.90 -34.60
N PHE A 6 -31.94 -34.20 -35.75
CA PHE A 6 -30.53 -34.51 -35.85
C PHE A 6 -29.65 -33.26 -35.65
N ILE A 7 -30.05 -32.11 -36.24
CA ILE A 7 -29.37 -30.83 -36.08
C ILE A 7 -29.49 -30.35 -34.62
N LEU A 8 -30.68 -30.52 -34.01
CA LEU A 8 -30.88 -30.17 -32.58
C LEU A 8 -30.03 -31.03 -31.66
N GLY A 9 -29.85 -32.32 -31.95
CA GLY A 9 -29.00 -33.24 -31.23
C GLY A 9 -27.51 -32.85 -31.29
N ILE A 10 -27.02 -32.44 -32.47
CA ILE A 10 -25.63 -31.98 -32.64
C ILE A 10 -25.41 -30.67 -31.86
N LEU A 11 -26.37 -29.74 -31.92
CA LEU A 11 -26.28 -28.45 -31.21
C LEU A 11 -26.29 -28.63 -29.70
N LEU A 12 -27.05 -29.60 -29.19
CA LEU A 12 -27.06 -29.94 -27.76
C LEU A 12 -25.76 -30.63 -27.34
N LEU A 13 -25.20 -31.48 -28.19
CA LEU A 13 -23.93 -32.17 -27.92
C LEU A 13 -22.76 -31.20 -27.90
N THR A 14 -22.73 -30.20 -28.82
CA THR A 14 -21.67 -29.18 -28.84
C THR A 14 -21.73 -28.27 -27.61
N ALA A 15 -22.91 -27.98 -27.06
CA ALA A 15 -23.06 -27.18 -25.85
C ALA A 15 -22.45 -27.84 -24.60
N LEU A 16 -22.33 -29.18 -24.58
CA LEU A 16 -21.71 -29.94 -23.48
C LEU A 16 -20.17 -29.95 -23.52
N PHE A 17 -19.57 -29.56 -24.64
CA PHE A 17 -18.11 -29.54 -24.80
C PHE A 17 -17.47 -28.15 -24.66
N PHE A 18 -18.26 -27.10 -24.38
CA PHE A 18 -17.66 -25.82 -23.97
C PHE A 18 -17.25 -25.96 -22.51
N PRO A 19 -15.93 -26.05 -22.19
CA PRO A 19 -15.49 -25.91 -20.83
C PRO A 19 -16.00 -24.55 -20.37
N ALA A 20 -16.81 -24.51 -19.33
CA ALA A 20 -17.04 -23.28 -18.58
C ALA A 20 -15.66 -22.80 -18.19
N CYS A 21 -15.20 -21.66 -18.70
CA CYS A 21 -14.03 -21.01 -18.16
C CYS A 21 -14.32 -20.83 -16.66
N GLU A 22 -13.67 -21.63 -15.81
CA GLU A 22 -13.60 -21.30 -14.40
C GLU A 22 -12.87 -19.95 -14.35
N VAL A 23 -13.64 -18.90 -14.13
CA VAL A 23 -13.06 -17.60 -13.77
C VAL A 23 -12.45 -17.82 -12.41
N GLU A 24 -11.13 -18.07 -12.36
CA GLU A 24 -10.42 -18.11 -11.10
C GLU A 24 -10.65 -16.80 -10.38
N ASN A 25 -11.16 -16.90 -9.15
CA ASN A 25 -11.44 -15.74 -8.31
C ASN A 25 -10.10 -15.19 -7.79
N CYS A 26 -9.44 -14.37 -8.61
CA CYS A 26 -8.30 -13.60 -8.15
C CYS A 26 -8.76 -12.63 -7.04
N PRO A 27 -7.99 -12.47 -5.98
CA PRO A 27 -8.33 -11.51 -4.94
C PRO A 27 -8.45 -10.12 -5.56
N PRO A 28 -9.45 -9.33 -5.16
CA PRO A 28 -9.67 -8.00 -5.70
C PRO A 28 -8.50 -7.04 -5.43
N ASN A 29 -7.72 -7.31 -4.38
CA ASN A 29 -6.52 -6.58 -4.02
C ASN A 29 -5.28 -7.40 -4.37
N THR A 30 -4.50 -6.92 -5.33
CA THR A 30 -3.17 -7.45 -5.68
C THR A 30 -2.04 -6.68 -4.97
N ILE A 31 -2.38 -5.59 -4.29
CA ILE A 31 -1.44 -4.75 -3.54
C ILE A 31 -1.63 -5.00 -2.05
N SER A 32 -0.52 -5.22 -1.35
CA SER A 32 -0.50 -5.34 0.10
C SER A 32 -0.20 -3.99 0.73
N TYR A 33 -1.08 -3.56 1.63
CA TYR A 33 -0.97 -2.28 2.32
C TYR A 33 -0.59 -2.47 3.79
N LEU A 34 0.38 -1.70 4.25
CA LEU A 34 0.64 -1.53 5.67
C LEU A 34 -0.50 -0.72 6.29
N LYS A 35 -1.16 -1.25 7.32
CA LYS A 35 -2.24 -0.59 8.01
C LYS A 35 -1.79 -0.09 9.39
N PHE A 36 -1.81 1.24 9.54
CA PHE A 36 -1.67 1.93 10.82
C PHE A 36 -3.05 2.14 11.44
N THR A 37 -3.16 1.96 12.75
CA THR A 37 -4.30 2.36 13.57
C THR A 37 -3.84 3.27 14.69
N PHE A 38 -4.74 4.06 15.25
CA PHE A 38 -4.44 5.06 16.26
C PHE A 38 -5.11 4.73 17.57
N ALA A 39 -4.38 4.88 18.67
CA ALA A 39 -4.86 4.62 20.00
C ALA A 39 -4.33 5.66 21.00
N ASN A 40 -5.05 5.83 22.10
CA ASN A 40 -4.52 6.53 23.26
C ASN A 40 -3.61 5.60 24.09
N GLN A 41 -2.98 6.13 25.15
CA GLN A 41 -2.08 5.37 26.02
C GLN A 41 -2.74 4.17 26.71
N GLN A 42 -4.07 4.15 26.83
CA GLN A 42 -4.85 3.02 27.38
C GLN A 42 -5.20 1.98 26.29
N GLY A 43 -4.76 2.18 25.05
CA GLY A 43 -5.02 1.27 23.94
C GLY A 43 -6.41 1.43 23.31
N LYS A 44 -7.21 2.42 23.72
CA LYS A 44 -8.50 2.74 23.13
C LYS A 44 -8.30 3.43 21.78
N ALA A 45 -9.02 3.00 20.75
CA ALA A 45 -9.00 3.63 19.43
C ALA A 45 -9.35 5.12 19.52
N VAL A 46 -8.58 5.94 18.82
CA VAL A 46 -8.79 7.39 18.73
C VAL A 46 -8.75 7.85 17.29
N LYS A 47 -9.27 9.05 17.04
CA LYS A 47 -9.16 9.74 15.76
C LYS A 47 -8.10 10.82 15.86
N ILE A 48 -7.28 10.98 14.82
CA ILE A 48 -6.43 12.16 14.73
C ILE A 48 -7.32 13.35 14.37
N ILE A 49 -7.46 14.29 15.29
CA ILE A 49 -8.32 15.47 15.12
C ILE A 49 -7.71 16.44 14.09
N ASP A 50 -6.37 16.58 14.10
CA ASP A 50 -5.68 17.46 13.16
C ASP A 50 -5.72 16.91 11.73
N THR A 51 -5.71 17.81 10.77
CA THR A 51 -5.62 17.45 9.35
C THR A 51 -4.24 16.86 9.07
N THR A 52 -4.22 15.61 8.62
CA THR A 52 -2.99 14.84 8.43
C THR A 52 -2.76 14.53 6.97
N THR A 53 -1.51 14.70 6.53
CA THR A 53 -1.01 14.29 5.22
C THR A 53 0.04 13.22 5.43
N VAL A 54 -0.06 12.11 4.68
CA VAL A 54 0.95 11.05 4.71
C VAL A 54 1.76 11.09 3.42
N ILE A 55 3.07 11.26 3.57
CA ILE A 55 4.02 11.36 2.47
C ILE A 55 4.96 10.15 2.55
N GLY A 56 5.04 9.38 1.47
CA GLY A 56 6.04 8.32 1.32
C GLY A 56 7.36 8.91 0.83
N MET A 57 8.46 8.37 1.31
CA MET A 57 9.81 8.73 0.87
C MET A 57 10.54 7.47 0.41
N ILE A 58 11.12 7.52 -0.77
CA ILE A 58 11.97 6.46 -1.31
C ILE A 58 13.24 7.07 -1.89
N TYR A 59 14.35 6.34 -1.77
CA TYR A 59 15.57 6.62 -2.51
C TYR A 59 15.57 5.78 -3.78
N THR A 60 15.75 6.42 -4.91
CA THR A 60 15.81 5.76 -6.22
C THR A 60 16.62 6.57 -7.21
N ASP A 61 17.05 5.91 -8.28
CA ASP A 61 17.69 6.56 -9.39
C ASP A 61 16.64 7.29 -10.23
N VAL A 62 16.90 8.55 -10.53
CA VAL A 62 16.00 9.41 -11.31
C VAL A 62 16.68 9.83 -12.59
N THR A 63 15.99 9.62 -13.70
CA THR A 63 16.41 10.19 -14.99
C THR A 63 15.93 11.63 -15.11
N VAL A 64 16.89 12.55 -15.20
CA VAL A 64 16.63 13.98 -15.40
C VAL A 64 16.99 14.35 -16.82
N TYR A 65 16.10 15.11 -17.46
CA TYR A 65 16.33 15.65 -18.81
C TYR A 65 16.72 17.13 -18.70
N ASP A 66 17.93 17.46 -19.13
CA ASP A 66 18.44 18.81 -19.15
C ASP A 66 18.43 19.35 -20.58
N THR A 67 17.88 20.55 -20.78
CA THR A 67 17.83 21.17 -22.10
C THR A 67 18.99 22.16 -22.20
N LEU A 68 19.93 21.88 -23.09
CA LEU A 68 21.07 22.73 -23.35
C LEU A 68 20.64 23.99 -24.13
N ASP A 69 21.49 25.02 -24.12
CA ASP A 69 21.23 26.32 -24.78
C ASP A 69 21.00 26.20 -26.31
N ASP A 70 21.47 25.12 -26.92
CA ASP A 70 21.26 24.79 -28.34
C ASP A 70 19.95 24.05 -28.61
N GLY A 71 19.13 23.81 -27.57
CA GLY A 71 17.87 23.06 -27.65
C GLY A 71 18.04 21.54 -27.61
N THR A 72 19.25 21.03 -27.45
CA THR A 72 19.52 19.59 -27.31
C THR A 72 19.10 19.11 -25.93
N ILE A 73 18.37 18.00 -25.86
CA ILE A 73 17.99 17.34 -24.60
C ILE A 73 19.09 16.34 -24.23
N LYS A 74 19.68 16.52 -23.05
CA LYS A 74 20.65 15.60 -22.48
C LYS A 74 20.04 14.84 -21.33
N GLU A 75 20.09 13.51 -21.41
CA GLU A 75 19.68 12.62 -20.33
C GLU A 75 20.82 12.48 -19.30
N LYS A 76 20.46 12.58 -18.04
CA LYS A 76 21.36 12.39 -16.89
C LYS A 76 20.67 11.55 -15.84
N ILE A 77 21.32 10.49 -15.39
CA ILE A 77 20.86 9.69 -14.25
C ILE A 77 21.44 10.33 -12.98
N VAL A 78 20.55 10.68 -12.05
CA VAL A 78 20.91 11.11 -10.69
C VAL A 78 20.64 9.92 -9.78
N TYR A 79 21.70 9.35 -9.25
CA TYR A 79 21.64 8.17 -8.40
C TYR A 79 21.19 8.54 -6.99
N ASP A 80 20.49 7.60 -6.33
CA ASP A 80 20.11 7.69 -4.93
C ASP A 80 19.36 9.01 -4.57
N SER A 81 18.48 9.43 -5.45
CA SER A 81 17.66 10.63 -5.25
C SER A 81 16.49 10.33 -4.33
N LEU A 82 16.25 11.22 -3.35
CA LEU A 82 15.08 11.12 -2.48
C LEU A 82 13.83 11.65 -3.19
N ILE A 83 12.85 10.78 -3.38
CA ILE A 83 11.54 11.14 -3.94
C ILE A 83 10.51 11.14 -2.83
N HIS A 84 9.65 12.16 -2.85
CA HIS A 84 8.48 12.30 -1.97
C HIS A 84 7.21 12.11 -2.79
N ASP A 85 6.32 11.24 -2.34
CA ASP A 85 5.01 11.06 -2.94
C ASP A 85 3.91 11.19 -1.88
N THR A 86 2.89 11.97 -2.17
CA THR A 86 1.75 12.17 -1.25
C THR A 86 0.78 11.00 -1.40
N ILE A 87 0.76 10.11 -0.41
CA ILE A 87 -0.09 8.93 -0.37
C ILE A 87 -1.50 9.28 0.11
N ILE A 88 -1.58 10.09 1.17
CA ILE A 88 -2.85 10.57 1.76
C ILE A 88 -2.75 12.08 1.87
N ASN A 89 -3.73 12.79 1.32
CA ASN A 89 -3.72 14.24 1.28
C ASN A 89 -4.81 14.84 2.17
N ARG A 90 -4.38 15.51 3.25
CA ARG A 90 -5.22 16.35 4.12
C ARG A 90 -6.48 15.65 4.65
N GLU A 91 -6.34 14.46 5.21
CA GLU A 91 -7.42 13.74 5.85
C GLU A 91 -7.62 14.24 7.29
N THR A 92 -8.88 14.45 7.68
CA THR A 92 -9.27 14.90 9.02
C THR A 92 -10.08 13.83 9.72
N GLY A 93 -9.82 13.61 11.01
CA GLY A 93 -10.55 12.63 11.80
C GLY A 93 -10.24 11.18 11.44
N ALA A 94 -9.04 10.92 10.91
CA ALA A 94 -8.61 9.59 10.54
C ALA A 94 -8.51 8.65 11.75
N GLU A 95 -9.03 7.44 11.61
CA GLU A 95 -8.90 6.33 12.59
C GLU A 95 -7.79 5.36 12.21
N SER A 96 -7.42 5.32 10.94
CA SER A 96 -6.38 4.45 10.39
C SER A 96 -5.89 4.96 9.06
N PHE A 97 -4.67 4.60 8.69
CA PHE A 97 -4.13 4.80 7.34
C PHE A 97 -3.70 3.47 6.73
N LYS A 98 -3.87 3.36 5.42
CA LYS A 98 -3.32 2.28 4.60
C LYS A 98 -2.32 2.88 3.63
N VAL A 99 -1.09 2.39 3.68
CA VAL A 99 0.01 2.92 2.85
C VAL A 99 0.76 1.78 2.18
N PRO A 100 1.17 1.95 0.92
CA PRO A 100 2.00 0.97 0.24
C PRO A 100 3.42 1.00 0.83
N LEU A 101 4.12 -0.13 0.79
CA LEU A 101 5.55 -0.21 1.06
C LEU A 101 6.34 -0.13 -0.24
N SER A 102 7.59 0.32 -0.15
CA SER A 102 8.52 0.34 -1.26
C SER A 102 8.98 -1.08 -1.64
N TYR A 103 9.56 -1.24 -2.83
CA TYR A 103 10.22 -2.48 -3.22
C TYR A 103 11.64 -2.62 -2.66
N SER A 104 12.18 -1.57 -2.02
CA SER A 104 13.39 -1.67 -1.20
C SER A 104 13.08 -2.37 0.12
N ASN A 105 14.10 -2.66 0.93
CA ASN A 105 13.89 -3.27 2.26
C ASN A 105 13.54 -2.25 3.34
N GLU A 106 13.39 -0.99 2.98
CA GLU A 106 13.10 0.12 3.87
C GLU A 106 12.05 1.05 3.24
N THR A 107 11.15 1.54 4.06
CA THR A 107 10.16 2.54 3.67
C THR A 107 10.07 3.61 4.75
N HIS A 108 10.06 4.85 4.33
CA HIS A 108 9.94 6.01 5.21
C HIS A 108 8.64 6.73 4.93
N PHE A 109 7.94 7.16 5.99
CA PHE A 109 6.73 7.96 5.90
C PHE A 109 6.87 9.21 6.74
N ILE A 110 6.41 10.34 6.22
CA ILE A 110 6.20 11.56 6.98
C ILE A 110 4.71 11.66 7.29
N LEU A 111 4.38 11.78 8.58
CA LEU A 111 3.06 12.19 9.06
C LEU A 111 3.11 13.71 9.28
N ALA A 112 2.62 14.46 8.31
CA ALA A 112 2.57 15.91 8.37
C ALA A 112 1.21 16.36 8.93
N TYR A 113 1.24 17.10 10.00
CA TYR A 113 0.07 17.67 10.67
C TYR A 113 -0.08 19.14 10.26
N LEU A 114 -1.31 19.64 10.15
CA LEU A 114 -1.55 21.02 9.72
C LEU A 114 -1.02 22.05 10.73
N HIS A 115 -1.14 21.76 12.03
CA HIS A 115 -0.82 22.71 13.10
C HIS A 115 0.34 22.25 14.01
N ALA A 116 1.02 21.15 13.67
CA ALA A 116 2.05 20.59 14.51
C ALA A 116 3.28 20.12 13.70
N ARG A 117 4.37 19.88 14.43
CA ARG A 117 5.61 19.37 13.82
C ARG A 117 5.39 17.95 13.29
N PRO A 118 5.84 17.64 12.07
CA PRO A 118 5.66 16.33 11.48
C PRO A 118 6.46 15.26 12.20
N ASP A 119 5.95 14.02 12.19
CA ASP A 119 6.68 12.83 12.59
C ASP A 119 7.14 12.04 11.37
N THR A 120 8.30 11.39 11.50
CA THR A 120 8.82 10.46 10.49
C THR A 120 8.76 9.06 11.05
N ILE A 121 8.19 8.13 10.28
CA ILE A 121 8.14 6.71 10.59
C ILE A 121 9.08 5.99 9.62
N HIS A 122 9.95 5.16 10.17
CA HIS A 122 10.86 4.29 9.41
C HIS A 122 10.48 2.83 9.64
N ILE A 123 10.25 2.09 8.55
CA ILE A 123 9.90 0.68 8.53
C ILE A 123 10.98 -0.09 7.80
N SER A 124 11.67 -0.98 8.50
CA SER A 124 12.51 -2.00 7.89
C SER A 124 11.70 -3.27 7.69
N HIS A 125 11.73 -3.82 6.48
CA HIS A 125 10.91 -4.97 6.11
C HIS A 125 11.63 -5.88 5.12
N ARG A 126 11.18 -7.13 5.07
CA ARG A 126 11.57 -8.11 4.06
C ARG A 126 10.46 -8.24 3.02
N ASN A 127 10.83 -8.19 1.76
CA ASN A 127 9.91 -8.39 0.65
C ASN A 127 9.74 -9.89 0.40
N VAL A 128 8.50 -10.36 0.30
CA VAL A 128 8.13 -11.75 0.13
C VAL A 128 7.28 -11.88 -1.14
N PRO A 129 7.90 -12.16 -2.30
CA PRO A 129 7.14 -12.42 -3.52
C PRO A 129 6.23 -13.63 -3.32
N TYR A 130 4.96 -13.48 -3.67
CA TYR A 130 3.94 -14.52 -3.60
C TYR A 130 3.35 -14.75 -4.98
N PHE A 131 3.61 -15.92 -5.55
CA PHE A 131 2.99 -16.36 -6.80
C PHE A 131 1.68 -17.08 -6.47
N MET A 132 0.56 -16.59 -6.94
CA MET A 132 -0.74 -17.21 -6.73
C MET A 132 -0.99 -18.32 -7.77
N ASN A 133 -1.08 -17.93 -9.04
CA ASN A 133 -1.23 -18.82 -10.19
C ASN A 133 -0.94 -18.03 -11.48
N LEU A 134 -1.11 -18.66 -12.66
CA LEU A 134 -0.83 -18.04 -13.95
C LEU A 134 -1.79 -16.90 -14.29
N ASP A 135 -3.04 -16.98 -13.84
CA ASP A 135 -4.08 -16.00 -14.18
C ASP A 135 -4.05 -14.78 -13.24
N CYS A 136 -3.80 -15.00 -11.96
CA CYS A 136 -3.76 -13.94 -10.94
C CYS A 136 -2.37 -13.30 -10.79
N GLY A 137 -1.32 -13.92 -11.30
CA GLY A 137 0.04 -13.38 -11.32
C GLY A 137 0.75 -13.43 -9.97
N THR A 138 1.64 -12.46 -9.77
CA THR A 138 2.48 -12.35 -8.59
C THR A 138 2.09 -11.14 -7.76
N MET A 139 2.01 -11.31 -6.44
CA MET A 139 1.84 -10.24 -5.47
C MET A 139 3.12 -10.05 -4.66
N MET A 140 3.28 -8.89 -4.05
CA MET A 140 4.33 -8.64 -3.08
C MET A 140 3.72 -8.57 -1.69
N PHE A 141 4.10 -9.50 -0.82
CA PHE A 141 3.84 -9.44 0.61
C PHE A 141 5.09 -8.91 1.32
N TYR A 142 4.93 -8.48 2.57
CA TYR A 142 6.05 -7.95 3.33
C TYR A 142 6.02 -8.50 4.76
N GLU A 143 7.19 -8.53 5.37
CA GLU A 143 7.35 -8.88 6.78
C GLU A 143 8.11 -7.75 7.49
N ILE A 144 7.44 -7.07 8.41
CA ILE A 144 8.04 -6.00 9.21
C ILE A 144 9.09 -6.60 10.12
N GLN A 145 10.30 -6.09 10.03
CA GLN A 145 11.42 -6.43 10.90
C GLN A 145 11.58 -5.42 12.03
N GLN A 146 11.41 -4.14 11.71
CA GLN A 146 11.54 -3.06 12.67
C GLN A 146 10.66 -1.88 12.28
N ALA A 147 10.11 -1.17 13.26
CA ALA A 147 9.42 0.10 13.10
C ALA A 147 9.95 1.10 14.13
N THR A 148 10.37 2.26 13.67
CA THR A 148 10.84 3.37 14.52
C THR A 148 10.19 4.68 14.07
N SER A 149 10.19 5.68 14.95
CA SER A 149 9.66 7.00 14.61
C SER A 149 10.34 8.11 15.41
N THR A 150 10.23 9.33 14.88
CA THR A 150 10.37 10.53 15.73
C THR A 150 9.17 10.61 16.69
N ARG A 151 9.26 11.45 17.70
CA ARG A 151 8.23 11.60 18.75
C ARG A 151 7.93 13.06 18.97
N HIS A 152 7.39 13.73 17.92
CA HIS A 152 6.99 15.12 18.04
C HIS A 152 5.53 15.25 18.46
N GLN A 153 4.66 14.41 17.88
CA GLN A 153 3.24 14.33 18.18
C GLN A 153 2.82 12.92 18.59
N LEU A 154 3.40 11.90 17.97
CA LEU A 154 3.14 10.53 18.37
C LEU A 154 4.03 10.12 19.56
N ASP A 155 3.50 9.31 20.47
CA ASP A 155 4.23 8.83 21.66
C ASP A 155 5.07 7.58 21.37
N SER A 156 4.46 6.60 20.69
CA SER A 156 5.13 5.33 20.40
C SER A 156 4.45 4.57 19.25
N LEU A 157 5.19 3.58 18.74
CA LEU A 157 4.74 2.59 17.78
C LEU A 157 4.78 1.20 18.39
N GLN A 158 3.79 0.37 18.04
CA GLN A 158 3.78 -1.05 18.39
C GLN A 158 3.45 -1.87 17.14
N ILE A 159 4.29 -2.84 16.82
CA ILE A 159 3.99 -3.83 15.78
C ILE A 159 3.00 -4.82 16.38
N ILE A 160 1.78 -4.88 15.81
CA ILE A 160 0.71 -5.81 16.19
C ILE A 160 0.79 -7.08 15.35
N ASN A 161 1.04 -6.90 14.04
CA ASN A 161 1.20 -7.99 13.10
C ASN A 161 2.34 -7.66 12.13
N SER A 162 3.40 -8.45 12.14
CA SER A 162 4.55 -8.25 11.26
C SER A 162 4.26 -8.63 9.81
N ASN A 163 3.29 -9.51 9.55
CA ASN A 163 2.96 -9.96 8.20
C ASN A 163 1.99 -8.99 7.53
N ILE A 164 2.37 -8.49 6.37
CA ILE A 164 1.57 -7.64 5.52
C ILE A 164 1.21 -8.43 4.28
N ASP A 165 -0.07 -8.72 4.15
CA ASP A 165 -0.68 -9.44 3.04
C ASP A 165 -1.85 -8.62 2.47
N ASN A 166 -2.60 -9.20 1.57
CA ASN A 166 -3.80 -8.59 0.97
C ASN A 166 -5.06 -8.64 1.87
N ASN A 167 -4.97 -9.12 3.11
CA ASN A 167 -6.10 -9.20 4.05
C ASN A 167 -6.33 -7.90 4.85
N GLU A 168 -5.46 -6.91 4.69
CA GLU A 168 -5.57 -5.56 5.28
C GLU A 168 -5.76 -5.55 6.81
N LYS A 169 -5.13 -6.49 7.52
CA LYS A 169 -5.14 -6.53 8.97
C LYS A 169 -4.33 -5.36 9.56
N GLU A 170 -4.64 -4.97 10.80
CA GLU A 170 -3.83 -4.03 11.55
C GLU A 170 -2.39 -4.55 11.68
N ASN A 171 -1.42 -3.74 11.27
CA ASN A 171 -0.01 -4.09 11.36
C ASN A 171 0.70 -3.29 12.44
N ILE A 172 0.49 -1.99 12.51
CA ILE A 172 1.13 -1.10 13.46
C ILE A 172 0.09 -0.24 14.16
N LYS A 173 0.18 -0.19 15.49
CA LYS A 173 -0.58 0.73 16.32
C LYS A 173 0.29 1.92 16.70
N ILE A 174 -0.23 3.12 16.45
CA ILE A 174 0.39 4.39 16.82
C ILE A 174 -0.34 4.95 18.03
N TYR A 175 0.41 5.28 19.06
CA TYR A 175 -0.12 5.85 20.29
C TYR A 175 0.08 7.36 20.31
N PHE A 176 -0.97 8.08 20.72
CA PHE A 176 -0.97 9.52 20.90
C PHE A 176 -1.42 9.87 22.32
N THR A 177 -0.80 10.90 22.91
CA THR A 177 -1.35 11.53 24.10
C THR A 177 -2.53 12.38 23.68
N VAL A 178 -3.73 11.87 23.93
CA VAL A 178 -4.96 12.66 23.74
C VAL A 178 -5.19 13.44 25.02
N THR A 179 -5.02 14.75 24.99
CA THR A 179 -5.56 15.62 26.04
C THR A 179 -7.07 15.67 25.82
N ASP A 180 -7.83 15.04 26.73
CA ASP A 180 -9.29 15.20 26.78
C ASP A 180 -9.57 16.70 26.93
N THR A 181 -9.86 17.39 25.83
CA THR A 181 -10.54 18.66 25.91
C THR A 181 -12.02 18.34 26.08
N GLU A 182 -12.52 18.49 27.34
CA GLU A 182 -13.95 18.52 27.65
C GLU A 182 -14.70 19.51 26.76
#